data_a0be0f917edd0258ad6bd9db00c96050
#
_entry.id   a0be0f917edd0258ad6bd9db00c96050
#
_cell.length_a   1.000
_cell.length_b   1.000
_cell.length_c   1.000
_cell.angle_alpha   90.00
_cell.angle_beta   90.00
_cell.angle_gamma   90.00
#
_symmetry.space_group_name_H-M   'P 1'
#
loop_
_entity.id
_entity.type
_entity.pdbx_description
1 polymer ?
#
loop_
_entity_poly.entity_id
_entity_poly.type
_entity_poly.pdbx_seq_one_letter_code
_entity_poly.pdbx_strand_id
1 'polypeptide(L)'
;MKNFINTLKNIYKIDDLRTRILNTLGFLLIYRLGSYVVLPGVDSVALQEAKGAPEGLAGLINIFAGGAFSRASIFALGIMPYISSSIVMQLLGMAIPYFQRMQKEGESGRKKINQYTRSLTVLVTALQAPGYIASQIPKEAITNPGSFFWISSVFILIAGTMFIMWLGEKITDKGIGNGISLIIMIGIIANLPVAFIQEFVARLNSTGGGLVVLLIELVVLFLIIVVSILLVQGTRKIPVQFAKKIVGNKQYGGVRQYIPLKVNAAGVMPIIFAQAIMFIPLTVAGFTQSEAVSGFVTVFSDYTGFWHNFTFAIMIILFTYFYTAITINPNQMADDMKRNGGFIPGVKPGKKTAEFIDTIMSRITLPGSIFLAFVAILPAFATKLGINAQFAHFYGGTSLLILVGVVLDTLQQIESHLLMRHYDGLMKSGRIKGRSASPVAMAQN
;
A
#
# COMPACT_ATOMS: atom_id res chain seq x y z
N MET A 1 -19.24 21.79 -6.32
CA MET A 1 -20.13 20.71 -6.73
C MET A 1 -20.26 20.56 -8.25
N LYS A 2 -20.51 21.63 -9.05
CA LYS A 2 -20.61 21.53 -10.52
C LYS A 2 -19.37 20.90 -11.19
N ASN A 3 -18.16 21.22 -10.74
CA ASN A 3 -16.93 20.65 -11.29
C ASN A 3 -16.78 19.17 -10.99
N PHE A 4 -17.17 18.72 -9.80
CA PHE A 4 -17.13 17.29 -9.40
C PHE A 4 -18.10 16.46 -10.24
N ILE A 5 -19.34 16.93 -10.42
CA ILE A 5 -20.36 16.25 -11.25
C ILE A 5 -19.89 16.20 -12.72
N ASN A 6 -19.30 17.27 -13.23
CA ASN A 6 -18.75 17.31 -14.58
C ASN A 6 -17.58 16.31 -14.74
N THR A 7 -16.69 16.19 -13.74
CA THR A 7 -15.60 15.24 -13.75
C THR A 7 -16.13 13.80 -13.77
N LEU A 8 -17.12 13.47 -12.93
CA LEU A 8 -17.78 12.16 -12.92
C LEU A 8 -18.45 11.84 -14.28
N LYS A 9 -19.13 12.83 -14.86
CA LYS A 9 -19.77 12.68 -16.18
C LYS A 9 -18.74 12.47 -17.29
N ASN A 10 -17.59 13.11 -17.21
CA ASN A 10 -16.48 12.93 -18.14
C ASN A 10 -15.82 11.56 -18.00
N ILE A 11 -15.64 11.06 -16.76
CA ILE A 11 -15.14 9.71 -16.49
C ILE A 11 -16.07 8.67 -17.12
N TYR A 12 -17.40 8.81 -16.95
CA TYR A 12 -18.38 7.86 -17.50
C TYR A 12 -18.45 7.89 -19.04
N LYS A 13 -18.13 9.02 -19.67
CA LYS A 13 -18.12 9.16 -21.14
C LYS A 13 -16.93 8.46 -21.84
N ILE A 14 -15.86 8.15 -21.08
CA ILE A 14 -14.68 7.49 -21.62
C ILE A 14 -14.84 5.98 -21.46
N ASP A 15 -15.13 5.26 -22.54
CA ASP A 15 -15.41 3.82 -22.51
C ASP A 15 -14.29 2.98 -21.90
N ASP A 16 -13.03 3.28 -22.22
CA ASP A 16 -11.87 2.57 -21.65
C ASP A 16 -11.79 2.76 -20.12
N LEU A 17 -11.93 4.00 -19.65
CA LEU A 17 -11.87 4.32 -18.22
C LEU A 17 -13.05 3.72 -17.46
N ARG A 18 -14.26 3.78 -18.04
CA ARG A 18 -15.46 3.15 -17.49
C ARG A 18 -15.28 1.63 -17.34
N THR A 19 -14.77 0.97 -18.39
CA THR A 19 -14.53 -0.47 -18.38
C THR A 19 -13.51 -0.86 -17.30
N ARG A 20 -12.42 -0.11 -17.17
CA ARG A 20 -11.42 -0.33 -16.13
C ARG A 20 -11.99 -0.16 -14.72
N ILE A 21 -12.80 0.87 -14.47
CA ILE A 21 -13.48 1.09 -13.18
C ILE A 21 -14.43 -0.07 -12.87
N LEU A 22 -15.28 -0.47 -13.84
CA LEU A 22 -16.22 -1.57 -13.66
C LEU A 22 -15.50 -2.90 -13.38
N ASN A 23 -14.40 -3.17 -14.09
CA ASN A 23 -13.56 -4.36 -13.83
C ASN A 23 -12.99 -4.33 -12.41
N THR A 24 -12.47 -3.17 -11.97
CA THR A 24 -11.93 -3.02 -10.61
C THR A 24 -13.02 -3.29 -9.57
N LEU A 25 -14.19 -2.68 -9.71
CA LEU A 25 -15.33 -2.89 -8.79
C LEU A 25 -15.79 -4.34 -8.80
N GLY A 26 -15.89 -4.97 -9.99
CA GLY A 26 -16.27 -6.38 -10.13
C GLY A 26 -15.30 -7.33 -9.43
N PHE A 27 -14.01 -7.14 -9.60
CA PHE A 27 -12.99 -7.95 -8.92
C PHE A 27 -12.97 -7.73 -7.42
N LEU A 28 -13.14 -6.49 -6.94
CA LEU A 28 -13.26 -6.19 -5.51
C LEU A 28 -14.51 -6.83 -4.89
N LEU A 29 -15.62 -6.88 -5.64
CA LEU A 29 -16.84 -7.57 -5.19
C LEU A 29 -16.61 -9.07 -5.05
N ILE A 30 -15.92 -9.71 -6.00
CA ILE A 30 -15.55 -11.13 -5.92
C ILE A 30 -14.68 -11.40 -4.66
N TYR A 31 -13.67 -10.55 -4.42
CA TYR A 31 -12.86 -10.64 -3.21
C TYR A 31 -13.73 -10.52 -1.95
N ARG A 32 -14.67 -9.57 -1.93
CA ARG A 32 -15.50 -9.34 -0.77
C ARG A 32 -16.46 -10.49 -0.50
N LEU A 33 -17.08 -11.06 -1.53
CA LEU A 33 -17.92 -12.25 -1.39
C LEU A 33 -17.14 -13.44 -0.85
N GLY A 34 -15.94 -13.72 -1.39
CA GLY A 34 -15.10 -14.81 -0.91
C GLY A 34 -14.63 -14.65 0.52
N SER A 35 -14.51 -13.41 1.04
CA SER A 35 -14.16 -13.16 2.44
C SER A 35 -15.24 -13.57 3.46
N TYR A 36 -16.45 -13.91 3.00
CA TYR A 36 -17.53 -14.44 3.83
C TYR A 36 -17.67 -15.97 3.76
N VAL A 37 -16.99 -16.61 2.80
CA VAL A 37 -17.03 -18.08 2.68
C VAL A 37 -16.11 -18.68 3.74
N VAL A 38 -16.72 -19.34 4.73
CA VAL A 38 -15.99 -19.98 5.84
C VAL A 38 -15.32 -21.27 5.38
N LEU A 39 -14.20 -21.64 6.02
CA LEU A 39 -13.49 -22.90 5.76
C LEU A 39 -14.41 -24.10 5.99
N PRO A 40 -14.44 -25.07 5.08
CA PRO A 40 -15.19 -26.30 5.27
C PRO A 40 -14.80 -27.03 6.56
N GLY A 41 -15.79 -27.42 7.35
CA GLY A 41 -15.57 -28.09 8.64
C GLY A 41 -15.40 -27.14 9.84
N VAL A 42 -15.61 -25.84 9.66
CA VAL A 42 -15.65 -24.85 10.75
C VAL A 42 -17.09 -24.37 10.93
N ASP A 43 -17.61 -24.48 12.15
CA ASP A 43 -18.90 -23.92 12.51
C ASP A 43 -18.76 -22.42 12.80
N SER A 44 -19.43 -21.60 11.99
CA SER A 44 -19.39 -20.13 12.09
C SER A 44 -20.08 -19.61 13.35
N VAL A 45 -21.10 -20.31 13.88
CA VAL A 45 -21.83 -19.89 15.07
C VAL A 45 -20.97 -20.14 16.31
N ALA A 46 -20.48 -21.38 16.48
CA ALA A 46 -19.57 -21.73 17.55
C ALA A 46 -18.28 -20.88 17.55
N LEU A 47 -17.78 -20.49 16.37
CA LEU A 47 -16.63 -19.62 16.23
C LEU A 47 -16.88 -18.20 16.76
N GLN A 48 -18.08 -17.66 16.53
CA GLN A 48 -18.47 -16.32 17.01
C GLN A 48 -18.73 -16.30 18.51
N GLU A 49 -19.33 -17.36 19.06
CA GLU A 49 -19.59 -17.47 20.48
C GLU A 49 -18.32 -17.70 21.31
N ALA A 50 -17.37 -18.47 20.77
CA ALA A 50 -16.11 -18.76 21.44
C ALA A 50 -15.10 -17.61 21.42
N LYS A 51 -15.28 -16.60 20.54
CA LYS A 51 -14.34 -15.50 20.34
C LYS A 51 -14.97 -14.16 20.63
N GLY A 52 -14.28 -13.36 21.47
CA GLY A 52 -14.38 -11.92 21.43
C GLY A 52 -13.75 -11.31 20.16
N ALA A 53 -13.87 -9.99 20.00
CA ALA A 53 -13.16 -9.31 18.91
C ALA A 53 -11.65 -9.56 19.03
N PRO A 54 -10.95 -9.89 17.93
CA PRO A 54 -9.52 -10.11 17.98
C PRO A 54 -8.81 -8.80 18.37
N GLU A 55 -8.00 -8.88 19.41
CA GLU A 55 -7.23 -7.76 19.94
C GLU A 55 -5.76 -7.84 19.50
N GLY A 56 -5.03 -6.74 19.67
CA GLY A 56 -3.60 -6.69 19.37
C GLY A 56 -3.27 -6.84 17.89
N LEU A 57 -2.18 -7.53 17.59
CA LEU A 57 -1.71 -7.77 16.22
C LEU A 57 -2.68 -8.62 15.38
N ALA A 58 -3.40 -9.56 16.01
CA ALA A 58 -4.44 -10.34 15.32
C ALA A 58 -5.60 -9.45 14.84
N GLY A 59 -5.94 -8.43 15.61
CA GLY A 59 -6.91 -7.40 15.23
C GLY A 59 -6.47 -6.61 13.99
N LEU A 60 -5.19 -6.25 13.90
CA LEU A 60 -4.65 -5.57 12.71
C LEU A 60 -4.73 -6.44 11.46
N ILE A 61 -4.37 -7.73 11.55
CA ILE A 61 -4.50 -8.65 10.40
C ILE A 61 -5.96 -8.78 9.99
N ASN A 62 -6.85 -8.86 10.97
CA ASN A 62 -8.29 -8.96 10.70
C ASN A 62 -8.80 -7.73 9.94
N ILE A 63 -8.29 -6.54 10.24
CA ILE A 63 -8.64 -5.30 9.52
C ILE A 63 -8.13 -5.37 8.07
N PHE A 64 -6.89 -5.80 7.83
CA PHE A 64 -6.36 -5.94 6.47
C PHE A 64 -7.06 -7.02 5.65
N ALA A 65 -7.44 -8.11 6.29
CA ALA A 65 -8.22 -9.17 5.66
C ALA A 65 -9.72 -8.83 5.53
N GLY A 66 -10.15 -7.65 5.97
CA GLY A 66 -11.55 -7.24 5.90
C GLY A 66 -12.50 -8.09 6.75
N GLY A 67 -12.03 -8.58 7.91
CA GLY A 67 -12.76 -9.48 8.79
C GLY A 67 -12.70 -10.96 8.40
N ALA A 68 -12.03 -11.31 7.30
CA ALA A 68 -11.89 -12.69 6.86
C ALA A 68 -11.08 -13.56 7.83
N PHE A 69 -10.11 -12.96 8.52
CA PHE A 69 -9.25 -13.62 9.50
C PHE A 69 -10.04 -14.14 10.71
N SER A 70 -10.90 -13.33 11.31
CA SER A 70 -11.71 -13.71 12.46
C SER A 70 -12.85 -14.68 12.11
N ARG A 71 -13.36 -14.60 10.88
CA ARG A 71 -14.42 -15.49 10.38
C ARG A 71 -13.93 -16.84 9.90
N ALA A 72 -12.63 -17.13 10.01
CA ALA A 72 -12.02 -18.34 9.45
C ALA A 72 -12.43 -18.61 7.99
N SER A 73 -12.37 -17.56 7.15
CA SER A 73 -12.76 -17.70 5.75
C SER A 73 -11.67 -18.37 4.91
N ILE A 74 -12.02 -18.78 3.69
CA ILE A 74 -11.05 -19.28 2.70
C ILE A 74 -9.98 -18.25 2.37
N PHE A 75 -10.24 -16.97 2.63
CA PHE A 75 -9.32 -15.82 2.45
C PHE A 75 -8.74 -15.31 3.77
N ALA A 76 -8.73 -16.14 4.82
CA ALA A 76 -8.33 -15.71 6.17
C ALA A 76 -6.92 -15.12 6.24
N LEU A 77 -5.94 -15.71 5.56
CA LEU A 77 -4.57 -15.19 5.50
C LEU A 77 -4.44 -13.96 4.56
N GLY A 78 -5.44 -13.72 3.73
CA GLY A 78 -5.49 -12.56 2.84
C GLY A 78 -4.29 -12.48 1.89
N ILE A 79 -3.77 -11.26 1.73
CA ILE A 79 -2.61 -10.94 0.88
C ILE A 79 -1.30 -10.93 1.67
N MET A 80 -1.33 -11.11 3.00
CA MET A 80 -0.14 -10.97 3.87
C MET A 80 1.02 -11.91 3.50
N PRO A 81 0.81 -13.21 3.19
CA PRO A 81 1.90 -14.09 2.77
C PRO A 81 2.59 -13.63 1.49
N TYR A 82 1.82 -13.06 0.55
CA TYR A 82 2.38 -12.48 -0.68
C TYR A 82 3.21 -11.22 -0.40
N ILE A 83 2.76 -10.35 0.49
CA ILE A 83 3.51 -9.15 0.89
C ILE A 83 4.84 -9.57 1.50
N SER A 84 4.84 -10.51 2.47
CA SER A 84 6.06 -11.02 3.09
C SER A 84 7.02 -11.62 2.05
N SER A 85 6.51 -12.40 1.11
CA SER A 85 7.30 -12.99 0.03
C SER A 85 7.88 -11.93 -0.92
N SER A 86 7.10 -10.91 -1.26
CA SER A 86 7.55 -9.80 -2.10
C SER A 86 8.66 -8.99 -1.42
N ILE A 87 8.56 -8.78 -0.10
CA ILE A 87 9.59 -8.12 0.70
C ILE A 87 10.89 -8.94 0.66
N VAL A 88 10.81 -10.24 0.91
CA VAL A 88 11.98 -11.13 0.86
C VAL A 88 12.63 -11.09 -0.52
N MET A 89 11.84 -11.15 -1.60
CA MET A 89 12.38 -11.07 -2.96
C MET A 89 13.01 -9.72 -3.28
N GLN A 90 12.50 -8.61 -2.77
CA GLN A 90 13.10 -7.29 -2.91
C GLN A 90 14.45 -7.22 -2.16
N LEU A 91 14.51 -7.74 -0.93
CA LEU A 91 15.75 -7.81 -0.15
C LEU A 91 16.80 -8.70 -0.83
N LEU A 92 16.40 -9.86 -1.34
CA LEU A 92 17.28 -10.76 -2.12
C LEU A 92 17.78 -10.07 -3.40
N GLY A 93 16.92 -9.29 -4.06
CA GLY A 93 17.28 -8.49 -5.23
C GLY A 93 18.36 -7.45 -4.97
N MET A 94 18.61 -7.08 -3.72
CA MET A 94 19.68 -6.18 -3.32
C MET A 94 20.91 -6.91 -2.77
N ALA A 95 20.68 -7.98 -2.00
CA ALA A 95 21.78 -8.70 -1.34
C ALA A 95 22.50 -9.64 -2.30
N ILE A 96 21.80 -10.25 -3.26
CA ILE A 96 22.35 -11.32 -4.10
C ILE A 96 22.56 -10.82 -5.53
N PRO A 97 23.81 -10.86 -6.08
CA PRO A 97 24.13 -10.39 -7.43
C PRO A 97 23.31 -11.06 -8.54
N TYR A 98 22.88 -12.31 -8.36
CA TYR A 98 22.04 -13.03 -9.29
C TYR A 98 20.70 -12.34 -9.51
N PHE A 99 19.98 -11.98 -8.44
CA PHE A 99 18.72 -11.28 -8.51
C PHE A 99 18.87 -9.83 -8.97
N GLN A 100 20.01 -9.17 -8.63
CA GLN A 100 20.33 -7.83 -9.16
C GLN A 100 20.43 -7.81 -10.69
N ARG A 101 21.11 -8.81 -11.27
CA ARG A 101 21.21 -8.96 -12.72
C ARG A 101 19.84 -9.16 -13.35
N MET A 102 19.02 -10.03 -12.74
CA MET A 102 17.68 -10.31 -13.20
C MET A 102 16.77 -9.06 -13.17
N GLN A 103 16.90 -8.19 -12.17
CA GLN A 103 16.19 -6.90 -12.15
C GLN A 103 16.58 -5.97 -13.32
N LYS A 104 17.83 -6.06 -13.77
CA LYS A 104 18.37 -5.27 -14.90
C LYS A 104 17.99 -5.84 -16.27
N GLU A 105 17.54 -7.08 -16.36
CA GLU A 105 17.10 -7.73 -17.62
C GLU A 105 15.76 -7.20 -18.16
N GLY A 106 15.15 -6.20 -17.52
CA GLY A 106 13.91 -5.58 -17.97
C GLY A 106 12.68 -6.45 -17.74
N GLU A 107 11.80 -6.56 -18.73
CA GLU A 107 10.50 -7.24 -18.58
C GLU A 107 10.64 -8.76 -18.36
N SER A 108 11.59 -9.40 -19.02
CA SER A 108 11.86 -10.84 -18.85
C SER A 108 12.30 -11.16 -17.42
N GLY A 109 13.23 -10.37 -16.87
CA GLY A 109 13.69 -10.51 -15.51
C GLY A 109 12.58 -10.27 -14.46
N ARG A 110 11.73 -9.27 -14.69
CA ARG A 110 10.56 -9.01 -13.84
C ARG A 110 9.60 -10.20 -13.80
N LYS A 111 9.33 -10.83 -14.96
CA LYS A 111 8.48 -12.02 -15.02
C LYS A 111 9.04 -13.18 -14.18
N LYS A 112 10.37 -13.41 -14.26
CA LYS A 112 11.04 -14.44 -13.44
C LYS A 112 10.96 -14.13 -11.94
N ILE A 113 11.23 -12.88 -11.54
CA ILE A 113 11.11 -12.44 -10.15
C ILE A 113 9.69 -12.64 -9.63
N ASN A 114 8.67 -12.30 -10.41
CA ASN A 114 7.27 -12.55 -10.04
C ASN A 114 6.98 -14.05 -9.87
N GLN A 115 7.54 -14.94 -10.70
CA GLN A 115 7.39 -16.39 -10.53
C GLN A 115 8.02 -16.87 -9.22
N TYR A 116 9.23 -16.41 -8.89
CA TYR A 116 9.86 -16.72 -7.59
C TYR A 116 9.04 -16.20 -6.41
N THR A 117 8.50 -14.98 -6.52
CA THR A 117 7.62 -14.42 -5.49
C THR A 117 6.37 -15.29 -5.29
N ARG A 118 5.74 -15.78 -6.37
CA ARG A 118 4.58 -16.68 -6.28
C ARG A 118 4.94 -18.00 -5.61
N SER A 119 6.05 -18.65 -6.01
CA SER A 119 6.51 -19.89 -5.40
C SER A 119 6.82 -19.71 -3.91
N LEU A 120 7.48 -18.58 -3.56
CA LEU A 120 7.76 -18.24 -2.17
C LEU A 120 6.47 -17.96 -1.38
N THR A 121 5.46 -17.35 -2.00
CA THR A 121 4.15 -17.13 -1.38
C THR A 121 3.48 -18.44 -1.00
N VAL A 122 3.51 -19.45 -1.88
CA VAL A 122 2.98 -20.78 -1.57
C VAL A 122 3.69 -21.38 -0.35
N LEU A 123 5.02 -21.32 -0.31
CA LEU A 123 5.81 -21.83 0.80
C LEU A 123 5.50 -21.09 2.11
N VAL A 124 5.48 -19.76 2.10
CA VAL A 124 5.16 -18.94 3.28
C VAL A 124 3.74 -19.22 3.77
N THR A 125 2.77 -19.34 2.85
CA THR A 125 1.38 -19.67 3.22
C THR A 125 1.29 -21.08 3.83
N ALA A 126 1.99 -22.06 3.28
CA ALA A 126 2.03 -23.43 3.81
C ALA A 126 2.60 -23.49 5.24
N LEU A 127 3.57 -22.63 5.55
CA LEU A 127 4.13 -22.51 6.91
C LEU A 127 3.20 -21.74 7.86
N GLN A 128 2.51 -20.72 7.39
CA GLN A 128 1.63 -19.88 8.23
C GLN A 128 0.25 -20.51 8.47
N ALA A 129 -0.28 -21.30 7.52
CA ALA A 129 -1.62 -21.85 7.61
C ALA A 129 -1.83 -22.76 8.83
N PRO A 130 -0.92 -23.71 9.17
CA PRO A 130 -1.07 -24.52 10.38
C PRO A 130 -1.08 -23.67 11.65
N GLY A 131 -0.19 -22.68 11.75
CA GLY A 131 -0.14 -21.76 12.89
C GLY A 131 -1.43 -20.95 13.03
N TYR A 132 -2.02 -20.50 11.92
CA TYR A 132 -3.32 -19.84 11.91
C TYR A 132 -4.44 -20.75 12.42
N ILE A 133 -4.55 -21.97 11.90
CA ILE A 133 -5.59 -22.93 12.31
C ILE A 133 -5.46 -23.23 13.81
N ALA A 134 -4.25 -23.48 14.30
CA ALA A 134 -3.99 -23.81 15.70
C ALA A 134 -4.30 -22.65 16.66
N SER A 135 -3.98 -21.42 16.27
CA SER A 135 -4.11 -20.24 17.14
C SER A 135 -5.47 -19.58 17.06
N GLN A 136 -6.12 -19.67 15.90
CA GLN A 136 -7.32 -18.88 15.62
C GLN A 136 -8.62 -19.67 15.56
N ILE A 137 -8.60 -20.97 15.40
CA ILE A 137 -9.83 -21.78 15.36
C ILE A 137 -9.92 -22.60 16.64
N PRO A 138 -10.88 -22.27 17.56
CA PRO A 138 -11.14 -23.07 18.75
C PRO A 138 -11.53 -24.50 18.38
N LYS A 139 -11.13 -25.46 19.20
CA LYS A 139 -11.42 -26.88 18.95
C LYS A 139 -12.93 -27.16 18.92
N GLU A 140 -13.71 -26.40 19.69
CA GLU A 140 -15.18 -26.48 19.76
C GLU A 140 -15.87 -26.05 18.46
N ALA A 141 -15.20 -25.19 17.68
CA ALA A 141 -15.72 -24.73 16.39
C ALA A 141 -15.38 -25.68 15.22
N ILE A 142 -14.63 -26.76 15.46
CA ILE A 142 -14.24 -27.73 14.43
C ILE A 142 -15.24 -28.91 14.48
N THR A 143 -16.03 -29.08 13.42
CA THR A 143 -17.07 -30.13 13.35
C THR A 143 -16.46 -31.54 13.40
N ASN A 144 -15.35 -31.78 12.69
CA ASN A 144 -14.67 -33.07 12.64
C ASN A 144 -13.15 -32.87 12.82
N PRO A 145 -12.62 -32.89 14.06
CA PRO A 145 -11.20 -32.72 14.32
C PRO A 145 -10.41 -33.97 13.90
N GLY A 146 -9.93 -33.98 12.68
CA GLY A 146 -9.11 -35.06 12.13
C GLY A 146 -7.99 -34.53 11.22
N SER A 147 -7.03 -35.43 10.88
CA SER A 147 -5.93 -35.08 9.98
C SER A 147 -6.40 -34.58 8.62
N PHE A 148 -7.56 -35.07 8.17
CA PHE A 148 -8.16 -34.61 6.91
C PHE A 148 -8.55 -33.12 6.95
N PHE A 149 -9.16 -32.66 8.06
CA PHE A 149 -9.49 -31.23 8.25
C PHE A 149 -8.23 -30.35 8.17
N TRP A 150 -7.15 -30.77 8.85
CA TRP A 150 -5.89 -30.00 8.85
C TRP A 150 -5.29 -29.88 7.46
N ILE A 151 -5.17 -31.00 6.75
CA ILE A 151 -4.58 -31.03 5.41
C ILE A 151 -5.44 -30.24 4.42
N SER A 152 -6.76 -30.49 4.40
CA SER A 152 -7.67 -29.80 3.48
C SER A 152 -7.71 -28.29 3.73
N SER A 153 -7.75 -27.85 5.00
CA SER A 153 -7.73 -26.43 5.36
C SER A 153 -6.47 -25.73 4.94
N VAL A 154 -5.29 -26.37 5.08
CA VAL A 154 -4.02 -25.81 4.60
C VAL A 154 -4.05 -25.62 3.08
N PHE A 155 -4.50 -26.63 2.32
CA PHE A 155 -4.60 -26.49 0.86
C PHE A 155 -5.60 -25.42 0.42
N ILE A 156 -6.74 -25.30 1.10
CA ILE A 156 -7.74 -24.28 0.81
C ILE A 156 -7.18 -22.87 1.10
N LEU A 157 -6.47 -22.70 2.20
CA LEU A 157 -5.84 -21.39 2.53
C LEU A 157 -4.75 -21.01 1.52
N ILE A 158 -3.95 -21.98 1.04
CA ILE A 158 -2.97 -21.74 -0.03
C ILE A 158 -3.69 -21.33 -1.31
N ALA A 159 -4.71 -22.06 -1.72
CA ALA A 159 -5.49 -21.77 -2.91
C ALA A 159 -6.17 -20.38 -2.80
N GLY A 160 -6.71 -20.04 -1.63
CA GLY A 160 -7.32 -18.75 -1.35
C GLY A 160 -6.33 -17.59 -1.47
N THR A 161 -5.14 -17.73 -0.87
CA THR A 161 -4.08 -16.71 -0.97
C THR A 161 -3.61 -16.52 -2.42
N MET A 162 -3.41 -17.61 -3.17
CA MET A 162 -3.02 -17.57 -4.58
C MET A 162 -4.11 -16.93 -5.44
N PHE A 163 -5.37 -17.19 -5.14
CA PHE A 163 -6.50 -16.57 -5.83
C PHE A 163 -6.56 -15.06 -5.57
N ILE A 164 -6.38 -14.60 -4.34
CA ILE A 164 -6.34 -13.17 -4.00
C ILE A 164 -5.18 -12.48 -4.72
N MET A 165 -4.00 -13.09 -4.73
CA MET A 165 -2.84 -12.58 -5.46
C MET A 165 -3.15 -12.44 -6.96
N TRP A 166 -3.70 -13.48 -7.60
CA TRP A 166 -4.12 -13.45 -8.99
C TRP A 166 -5.16 -12.35 -9.25
N LEU A 167 -6.11 -12.19 -8.34
CA LEU A 167 -7.13 -11.14 -8.42
C LEU A 167 -6.49 -9.74 -8.38
N GLY A 168 -5.52 -9.52 -7.48
CA GLY A 168 -4.76 -8.28 -7.39
C GLY A 168 -3.98 -7.96 -8.68
N GLU A 169 -3.35 -8.97 -9.28
CA GLU A 169 -2.68 -8.82 -10.57
C GLU A 169 -3.69 -8.46 -11.68
N LYS A 170 -4.86 -9.11 -11.72
CA LYS A 170 -5.91 -8.80 -12.70
C LYS A 170 -6.48 -7.40 -12.55
N ILE A 171 -6.62 -6.90 -11.32
CA ILE A 171 -7.02 -5.51 -11.09
C ILE A 171 -5.94 -4.57 -11.63
N THR A 172 -4.67 -4.85 -11.38
CA THR A 172 -3.55 -4.02 -11.88
C THR A 172 -3.49 -4.00 -13.40
N ASP A 173 -3.71 -5.14 -14.06
CA ASP A 173 -3.62 -5.27 -15.53
C ASP A 173 -4.84 -4.65 -16.24
N LYS A 174 -6.05 -4.97 -15.77
CA LYS A 174 -7.32 -4.65 -16.45
C LYS A 174 -8.14 -3.58 -15.76
N GLY A 175 -7.76 -3.17 -14.58
CA GLY A 175 -8.44 -2.16 -13.77
C GLY A 175 -7.69 -0.83 -13.72
N ILE A 176 -7.87 -0.12 -12.61
CA ILE A 176 -7.21 1.13 -12.26
C ILE A 176 -6.54 0.96 -10.91
N GLY A 177 -5.36 1.53 -10.77
CA GLY A 177 -4.60 1.48 -9.52
C GLY A 177 -3.76 0.21 -9.36
N ASN A 178 -3.10 0.12 -8.22
CA ASN A 178 -2.41 -1.10 -7.79
C ASN A 178 -3.42 -2.05 -7.15
N GLY A 179 -3.71 -3.19 -7.78
CA GLY A 179 -4.74 -4.11 -7.34
C GLY A 179 -4.51 -4.69 -5.94
N ILE A 180 -3.26 -4.97 -5.58
CA ILE A 180 -2.91 -5.45 -4.24
C ILE A 180 -3.24 -4.42 -3.18
N SER A 181 -2.84 -3.17 -3.41
CA SER A 181 -3.13 -2.06 -2.51
C SER A 181 -4.63 -1.77 -2.40
N LEU A 182 -5.39 -1.91 -3.51
CA LEU A 182 -6.84 -1.76 -3.51
C LEU A 182 -7.55 -2.88 -2.72
N ILE A 183 -7.06 -4.12 -2.78
CA ILE A 183 -7.59 -5.23 -1.98
C ILE A 183 -7.39 -4.96 -0.48
N ILE A 184 -6.22 -4.46 -0.08
CA ILE A 184 -5.96 -4.07 1.31
C ILE A 184 -6.88 -2.92 1.72
N MET A 185 -6.98 -1.90 0.89
CA MET A 185 -7.83 -0.73 1.15
C MET A 185 -9.29 -1.10 1.36
N ILE A 186 -9.86 -1.98 0.52
CA ILE A 186 -11.26 -2.40 0.66
C ILE A 186 -11.47 -3.25 1.92
N GLY A 187 -10.45 -4.02 2.34
CA GLY A 187 -10.45 -4.71 3.61
C GLY A 187 -10.55 -3.74 4.79
N ILE A 188 -9.76 -2.68 4.77
CA ILE A 188 -9.76 -1.64 5.80
C ILE A 188 -11.12 -0.91 5.83
N ILE A 189 -11.58 -0.41 4.67
CA ILE A 189 -12.85 0.34 4.56
C ILE A 189 -14.04 -0.49 5.04
N ALA A 190 -14.04 -1.79 4.78
CA ALA A 190 -15.14 -2.68 5.13
C ALA A 190 -15.39 -2.81 6.65
N ASN A 191 -14.37 -2.59 7.47
CA ASN A 191 -14.50 -2.62 8.93
C ASN A 191 -14.88 -1.24 9.53
N LEU A 192 -14.71 -0.16 8.78
CA LEU A 192 -14.97 1.20 9.26
C LEU A 192 -16.42 1.42 9.73
N PRO A 193 -17.49 1.01 8.99
CA PRO A 193 -18.85 1.22 9.45
C PRO A 193 -19.15 0.52 10.78
N VAL A 194 -18.66 -0.72 10.94
CA VAL A 194 -18.87 -1.50 12.17
C VAL A 194 -18.14 -0.85 13.35
N ALA A 195 -16.86 -0.46 13.16
CA ALA A 195 -16.06 0.21 14.17
C ALA A 195 -16.71 1.56 14.59
N PHE A 196 -17.22 2.32 13.62
CA PHE A 196 -17.90 3.58 13.89
C PHE A 196 -19.21 3.38 14.70
N ILE A 197 -20.02 2.38 14.34
CA ILE A 197 -21.24 2.07 15.09
C ILE A 197 -20.93 1.63 16.51
N GLN A 198 -19.89 0.82 16.70
CA GLN A 198 -19.45 0.38 18.03
C GLN A 198 -19.01 1.57 18.88
N GLU A 199 -18.21 2.50 18.34
CA GLU A 199 -17.81 3.71 19.05
C GLU A 199 -19.03 4.59 19.39
N PHE A 200 -19.92 4.80 18.43
CA PHE A 200 -21.13 5.59 18.64
C PHE A 200 -22.00 5.04 19.77
N VAL A 201 -22.25 3.72 19.80
CA VAL A 201 -23.01 3.06 20.85
C VAL A 201 -22.27 3.12 22.21
N ALA A 202 -20.96 2.92 22.21
CA ALA A 202 -20.15 3.03 23.42
C ALA A 202 -20.22 4.44 24.02
N ARG A 203 -20.18 5.48 23.18
CA ARG A 203 -20.30 6.89 23.64
C ARG A 203 -21.70 7.26 24.09
N LEU A 204 -22.75 6.70 23.47
CA LEU A 204 -24.13 6.90 23.93
C LEU A 204 -24.35 6.34 25.35
N ASN A 205 -23.74 5.19 25.65
CA ASN A 205 -23.89 4.53 26.94
C ASN A 205 -22.92 5.08 28.02
N SER A 206 -21.96 5.93 27.65
CA SER A 206 -21.02 6.53 28.60
C SER A 206 -21.63 7.73 29.30
N THR A 207 -21.48 7.79 30.64
CA THR A 207 -21.97 8.88 31.50
C THR A 207 -21.12 10.15 31.41
N GLY A 208 -19.98 10.14 30.72
CA GLY A 208 -18.99 11.20 30.66
C GLY A 208 -18.89 11.96 29.35
N GLY A 209 -19.95 12.67 28.94
CA GLY A 209 -19.86 13.59 27.80
C GLY A 209 -20.26 13.05 26.42
N GLY A 210 -20.56 11.76 26.29
CA GLY A 210 -21.25 11.09 25.18
C GLY A 210 -20.95 11.64 23.77
N LEU A 211 -21.93 12.25 23.16
CA LEU A 211 -21.87 12.77 21.78
C LEU A 211 -20.87 13.90 21.57
N VAL A 212 -20.56 14.71 22.61
CA VAL A 212 -19.57 15.79 22.50
C VAL A 212 -18.16 15.21 22.30
N VAL A 213 -17.84 14.15 23.05
CA VAL A 213 -16.54 13.46 22.91
C VAL A 213 -16.44 12.85 21.52
N LEU A 214 -17.48 12.18 21.01
CA LEU A 214 -17.52 11.66 19.66
C LEU A 214 -17.29 12.74 18.59
N LEU A 215 -17.87 13.93 18.76
CA LEU A 215 -17.66 15.03 17.84
C LEU A 215 -16.19 15.50 17.83
N ILE A 216 -15.57 15.61 19.00
CA ILE A 216 -14.15 15.94 19.14
C ILE A 216 -13.30 14.86 18.43
N GLU A 217 -13.61 13.59 18.65
CA GLU A 217 -12.95 12.47 18.00
C GLU A 217 -13.00 12.58 16.49
N LEU A 218 -14.17 12.85 15.91
CA LEU A 218 -14.31 13.02 14.46
C LEU A 218 -13.52 14.23 13.91
N VAL A 219 -13.48 15.34 14.65
CA VAL A 219 -12.68 16.51 14.26
C VAL A 219 -11.19 16.17 14.28
N VAL A 220 -10.72 15.48 15.31
CA VAL A 220 -9.31 15.04 15.40
C VAL A 220 -8.97 14.07 14.28
N LEU A 221 -9.85 13.09 14.01
CA LEU A 221 -9.68 12.15 12.90
C LEU A 221 -9.55 12.90 11.55
N PHE A 222 -10.46 13.84 11.30
CA PHE A 222 -10.43 14.65 10.08
C PHE A 222 -9.11 15.44 9.95
N LEU A 223 -8.63 16.03 11.04
CA LEU A 223 -7.37 16.78 11.07
C LEU A 223 -6.17 15.86 10.75
N ILE A 224 -6.13 14.66 11.33
CA ILE A 224 -5.08 13.66 11.07
C ILE A 224 -5.11 13.25 9.58
N ILE A 225 -6.28 13.03 8.99
CA ILE A 225 -6.41 12.72 7.56
C ILE A 225 -5.85 13.86 6.71
N VAL A 226 -6.21 15.11 6.98
CA VAL A 226 -5.73 16.28 6.24
C VAL A 226 -4.19 16.39 6.32
N VAL A 227 -3.62 16.25 7.51
CA VAL A 227 -2.17 16.30 7.72
C VAL A 227 -1.47 15.15 6.98
N SER A 228 -2.04 13.95 7.01
CA SER A 228 -1.52 12.78 6.28
C SER A 228 -1.55 12.99 4.75
N ILE A 229 -2.61 13.59 4.21
CA ILE A 229 -2.70 13.94 2.78
C ILE A 229 -1.62 14.96 2.41
N LEU A 230 -1.44 16.00 3.21
CA LEU A 230 -0.42 17.03 2.98
C LEU A 230 1.00 16.42 2.95
N LEU A 231 1.29 15.46 3.82
CA LEU A 231 2.58 14.77 3.80
C LEU A 231 2.77 13.92 2.55
N VAL A 232 1.77 13.10 2.18
CA VAL A 232 1.86 12.22 1.00
C VAL A 232 1.99 13.03 -0.29
N GLN A 233 1.33 14.18 -0.39
CA GLN A 233 1.42 15.10 -1.53
C GLN A 233 2.65 16.02 -1.47
N GLY A 234 3.32 16.12 -0.33
CA GLY A 234 4.47 16.99 -0.12
C GLY A 234 5.58 16.71 -1.12
N THR A 235 5.99 17.73 -1.89
CA THR A 235 7.06 17.62 -2.89
C THR A 235 8.06 18.76 -2.77
N ARG A 236 9.35 18.44 -2.82
CA ARG A 236 10.43 19.43 -2.99
C ARG A 236 10.75 19.59 -4.47
N LYS A 237 10.53 20.77 -5.03
CA LYS A 237 10.82 21.07 -6.43
C LYS A 237 12.27 21.52 -6.58
N ILE A 238 13.06 20.77 -7.37
CA ILE A 238 14.45 21.13 -7.72
C ILE A 238 14.42 21.81 -9.09
N PRO A 239 14.91 23.07 -9.24
CA PRO A 239 14.98 23.73 -10.52
C PRO A 239 16.06 23.08 -11.40
N VAL A 240 15.67 22.72 -12.62
CA VAL A 240 16.55 22.22 -13.67
C VAL A 240 16.44 23.11 -14.88
N GLN A 241 17.58 23.45 -15.46
CA GLN A 241 17.66 24.25 -16.67
C GLN A 241 18.23 23.38 -17.81
N PHE A 242 17.54 23.39 -18.94
CA PHE A 242 18.03 22.71 -20.13
C PHE A 242 18.83 23.67 -21.02
N ALA A 243 19.90 23.18 -21.62
CA ALA A 243 20.70 23.96 -22.56
C ALA A 243 19.84 24.44 -23.74
N LYS A 244 20.03 25.68 -24.14
CA LYS A 244 19.38 26.24 -25.34
C LYS A 244 20.00 25.58 -26.57
N LYS A 245 19.16 25.01 -27.44
CA LYS A 245 19.57 24.53 -28.77
C LYS A 245 19.10 25.53 -29.83
N ILE A 246 20.00 26.00 -30.66
CA ILE A 246 19.69 26.84 -31.81
C ILE A 246 19.64 25.93 -33.03
N VAL A 247 18.48 25.87 -33.68
CA VAL A 247 18.31 25.12 -34.94
C VAL A 247 17.80 26.12 -35.98
N GLY A 248 18.70 26.54 -36.87
CA GLY A 248 18.45 27.65 -37.79
C GLY A 248 18.24 28.96 -37.02
N ASN A 249 17.23 29.74 -37.38
CA ASN A 249 16.88 31.02 -36.72
C ASN A 249 15.96 30.88 -35.50
N LYS A 250 15.68 29.67 -35.03
CA LYS A 250 14.79 29.42 -33.89
C LYS A 250 15.54 28.86 -32.70
N GLN A 251 15.38 29.49 -31.54
CA GLN A 251 15.86 28.99 -30.24
C GLN A 251 14.86 27.99 -29.68
N TYR A 252 15.35 26.78 -29.38
CA TYR A 252 14.61 25.74 -28.67
C TYR A 252 15.27 25.46 -27.32
N GLY A 253 14.48 25.32 -26.25
CA GLY A 253 14.97 25.03 -24.90
C GLY A 253 15.18 26.30 -24.05
N GLY A 254 15.89 26.17 -22.94
CA GLY A 254 16.13 27.26 -21.99
C GLY A 254 14.99 27.50 -20.99
N VAL A 255 13.93 26.71 -21.03
CA VAL A 255 12.83 26.78 -20.06
C VAL A 255 13.27 26.12 -18.74
N ARG A 256 13.06 26.78 -17.61
CA ARG A 256 13.24 26.18 -16.29
C ARG A 256 12.15 25.16 -16.07
N GLN A 257 12.55 23.93 -15.80
CA GLN A 257 11.70 22.84 -15.37
C GLN A 257 12.01 22.51 -13.92
N TYR A 258 11.09 21.81 -13.25
CA TYR A 258 11.26 21.40 -11.86
C TYR A 258 11.15 19.89 -11.78
N ILE A 259 12.10 19.25 -11.09
CA ILE A 259 11.99 17.85 -10.72
C ILE A 259 11.32 17.80 -9.35
N PRO A 260 10.09 17.23 -9.24
CA PRO A 260 9.42 17.08 -7.97
C PRO A 260 10.00 15.84 -7.23
N LEU A 261 10.67 16.06 -6.11
CA LEU A 261 11.06 14.99 -5.19
C LEU A 261 9.98 14.89 -4.11
N LYS A 262 9.32 13.73 -4.01
CA LYS A 262 8.31 13.48 -2.98
C LYS A 262 8.98 13.39 -1.59
N VAL A 263 8.38 14.01 -0.57
CA VAL A 263 8.83 13.91 0.83
C VAL A 263 8.70 12.46 1.30
N ASN A 264 7.60 11.81 0.95
CA ASN A 264 7.39 10.39 1.15
C ASN A 264 7.56 9.65 -0.18
N ALA A 265 8.80 9.52 -0.64
CA ALA A 265 9.12 8.79 -1.87
C ALA A 265 8.94 7.27 -1.72
N ALA A 266 9.09 6.77 -0.50
CA ALA A 266 8.92 5.37 -0.15
C ALA A 266 7.43 4.93 -0.09
N GLY A 267 6.49 5.88 -0.05
CA GLY A 267 5.05 5.60 0.06
C GLY A 267 4.69 4.91 1.39
N VAL A 268 3.81 3.93 1.32
CA VAL A 268 3.37 3.15 2.49
C VAL A 268 4.19 1.87 2.73
N MET A 269 5.11 1.54 1.81
CA MET A 269 5.89 0.29 1.88
C MET A 269 6.71 0.13 3.17
N PRO A 270 7.40 1.16 3.69
CA PRO A 270 8.17 1.04 4.93
C PRO A 270 7.33 0.59 6.13
N ILE A 271 6.10 1.05 6.20
CA ILE A 271 5.18 0.72 7.29
C ILE A 271 4.74 -0.74 7.19
N ILE A 272 4.42 -1.18 5.97
CA ILE A 272 4.05 -2.58 5.71
C ILE A 272 5.21 -3.51 6.04
N PHE A 273 6.46 -3.12 5.72
CA PHE A 273 7.67 -3.88 6.05
C PHE A 273 7.91 -3.96 7.56
N ALA A 274 7.83 -2.83 8.25
CA ALA A 274 7.96 -2.79 9.71
C ALA A 274 6.92 -3.71 10.36
N GLN A 275 5.67 -3.66 9.90
CA GLN A 275 4.59 -4.50 10.42
C GLN A 275 4.80 -5.99 10.13
N ALA A 276 5.25 -6.35 8.93
CA ALA A 276 5.54 -7.73 8.57
C ALA A 276 6.65 -8.33 9.46
N ILE A 277 7.69 -7.55 9.79
CA ILE A 277 8.76 -7.99 10.70
C ILE A 277 8.25 -8.10 12.14
N MET A 278 7.43 -7.15 12.60
CA MET A 278 6.82 -7.22 13.93
C MET A 278 5.90 -8.45 14.09
N PHE A 279 5.49 -9.05 12.98
CA PHE A 279 4.67 -10.27 12.97
C PHE A 279 5.47 -11.56 13.16
N ILE A 280 6.79 -11.56 12.87
CA ILE A 280 7.65 -12.74 12.97
C ILE A 280 7.71 -13.29 14.41
N PRO A 281 7.94 -12.48 15.47
CA PRO A 281 7.95 -12.98 16.84
C PRO A 281 6.65 -13.70 17.23
N LEU A 282 5.52 -13.20 16.75
CA LEU A 282 4.20 -13.78 17.04
C LEU A 282 4.01 -15.16 16.41
N THR A 283 4.47 -15.31 15.16
CA THR A 283 4.45 -16.62 14.46
C THR A 283 5.36 -17.62 15.16
N VAL A 284 6.55 -17.22 15.58
CA VAL A 284 7.50 -18.10 16.30
C VAL A 284 6.94 -18.52 17.66
N ALA A 285 6.24 -17.64 18.36
CA ALA A 285 5.60 -17.96 19.64
C ALA A 285 4.52 -19.03 19.52
N GLY A 286 3.79 -19.07 18.42
CA GLY A 286 2.79 -20.11 18.17
C GLY A 286 3.37 -21.54 18.09
N PHE A 287 4.67 -21.66 17.86
CA PHE A 287 5.39 -22.95 17.80
C PHE A 287 6.18 -23.30 19.08
N THR A 288 6.34 -22.37 20.01
CA THR A 288 7.19 -22.56 21.20
C THR A 288 6.39 -22.40 22.48
N GLN A 289 6.40 -23.41 23.34
CA GLN A 289 5.70 -23.40 24.65
C GLN A 289 6.61 -23.00 25.83
N SER A 290 7.77 -22.34 25.59
CA SER A 290 8.67 -21.96 26.66
C SER A 290 8.25 -20.64 27.31
N GLU A 291 8.25 -20.60 28.66
CA GLU A 291 7.84 -19.42 29.45
C GLU A 291 8.67 -18.15 29.14
N ALA A 292 9.96 -18.30 28.88
CA ALA A 292 10.83 -17.16 28.54
C ALA A 292 10.47 -16.52 27.19
N VAL A 293 10.07 -17.35 26.21
CA VAL A 293 9.61 -16.86 24.88
C VAL A 293 8.23 -16.23 25.01
N SER A 294 7.35 -16.79 25.84
CA SER A 294 6.01 -16.23 26.07
C SER A 294 6.07 -14.84 26.68
N GLY A 295 6.95 -14.57 27.64
CA GLY A 295 7.15 -13.24 28.25
C GLY A 295 7.63 -12.19 27.25
N PHE A 296 8.62 -12.53 26.41
CA PHE A 296 9.11 -11.64 25.37
C PHE A 296 8.02 -11.34 24.33
N VAL A 297 7.29 -12.37 23.90
CA VAL A 297 6.22 -12.22 22.91
C VAL A 297 5.07 -11.38 23.45
N THR A 298 4.69 -11.54 24.71
CA THR A 298 3.60 -10.76 25.33
C THR A 298 3.92 -9.27 25.29
N VAL A 299 5.16 -8.87 25.59
CA VAL A 299 5.61 -7.46 25.55
C VAL A 299 5.55 -6.89 24.12
N PHE A 300 5.84 -7.69 23.10
CA PHE A 300 5.79 -7.26 21.71
C PHE A 300 4.42 -7.42 21.06
N SER A 301 3.55 -8.25 21.60
CA SER A 301 2.17 -8.42 21.10
C SER A 301 1.21 -7.32 21.55
N ASP A 302 1.52 -6.67 22.66
CA ASP A 302 0.71 -5.54 23.14
C ASP A 302 0.99 -4.29 22.31
N TYR A 303 0.11 -4.02 21.33
CA TYR A 303 0.20 -2.85 20.46
C TYR A 303 0.05 -1.49 21.19
N THR A 304 -0.46 -1.49 22.43
CA THR A 304 -0.54 -0.30 23.29
C THR A 304 0.73 -0.11 24.13
N GLY A 305 1.56 -1.13 24.18
CA GLY A 305 2.80 -1.16 24.97
C GLY A 305 3.87 -0.21 24.43
N PHE A 306 4.68 0.32 25.35
CA PHE A 306 5.79 1.22 24.98
C PHE A 306 6.82 0.55 24.07
N TRP A 307 7.26 -0.67 24.40
CA TRP A 307 8.30 -1.39 23.64
C TRP A 307 7.87 -1.75 22.23
N HIS A 308 6.60 -2.16 22.05
CA HIS A 308 6.04 -2.40 20.72
C HIS A 308 6.11 -1.14 19.86
N ASN A 309 5.55 -0.03 20.36
CA ASN A 309 5.48 1.22 19.61
C ASN A 309 6.85 1.84 19.35
N PHE A 310 7.78 1.75 20.29
CA PHE A 310 9.15 2.24 20.14
C PHE A 310 9.91 1.46 19.05
N THR A 311 9.86 0.13 19.11
CA THR A 311 10.50 -0.73 18.11
C THR A 311 9.87 -0.52 16.74
N PHE A 312 8.55 -0.42 16.69
CA PHE A 312 7.80 -0.17 15.44
C PHE A 312 8.19 1.17 14.81
N ALA A 313 8.31 2.25 15.62
CA ALA A 313 8.76 3.55 15.15
C ALA A 313 10.17 3.51 14.56
N ILE A 314 11.12 2.88 15.26
CA ILE A 314 12.51 2.73 14.78
C ILE A 314 12.53 1.96 13.47
N MET A 315 11.79 0.86 13.38
CA MET A 315 11.70 0.07 12.15
C MET A 315 11.13 0.88 10.99
N ILE A 316 10.09 1.68 11.19
CA ILE A 316 9.53 2.55 10.15
C ILE A 316 10.57 3.55 9.67
N ILE A 317 11.29 4.22 10.57
CA ILE A 317 12.33 5.18 10.20
C ILE A 317 13.42 4.49 9.39
N LEU A 318 13.92 3.35 9.87
CA LEU A 318 14.98 2.58 9.22
C LEU A 318 14.55 2.12 7.81
N PHE A 319 13.36 1.54 7.69
CA PHE A 319 12.84 1.10 6.39
C PHE A 319 12.49 2.26 5.46
N THR A 320 12.11 3.42 5.98
CA THR A 320 11.88 4.60 5.13
C THR A 320 13.17 5.06 4.47
N TYR A 321 14.28 5.14 5.21
CA TYR A 321 15.59 5.44 4.65
C TYR A 321 16.03 4.38 3.65
N PHE A 322 15.94 3.12 4.05
CA PHE A 322 16.33 1.99 3.24
C PHE A 322 15.55 1.95 1.91
N TYR A 323 14.23 2.07 1.96
CA TYR A 323 13.38 2.01 0.77
C TYR A 323 13.56 3.25 -0.13
N THR A 324 13.76 4.42 0.47
CA THR A 324 14.04 5.65 -0.29
C THR A 324 15.35 5.52 -1.07
N ALA A 325 16.41 4.98 -0.46
CA ALA A 325 17.70 4.75 -1.11
C ALA A 325 17.60 3.77 -2.29
N ILE A 326 16.67 2.82 -2.24
CA ILE A 326 16.43 1.86 -3.32
C ILE A 326 15.63 2.47 -4.47
N THR A 327 14.54 3.15 -4.11
CA THR A 327 13.57 3.67 -5.09
C THR A 327 14.16 4.82 -5.91
N ILE A 328 14.99 5.64 -5.29
CA ILE A 328 15.61 6.79 -5.93
C ILE A 328 17.11 6.55 -6.06
N ASN A 329 17.58 6.48 -7.30
CA ASN A 329 18.99 6.36 -7.60
C ASN A 329 19.54 7.74 -8.07
N PRO A 330 20.23 8.51 -7.20
CA PRO A 330 20.74 9.83 -7.55
C PRO A 330 21.72 9.82 -8.71
N ASN A 331 22.54 8.75 -8.84
CA ASN A 331 23.50 8.62 -9.94
C ASN A 331 22.79 8.50 -11.29
N GLN A 332 21.79 7.62 -11.36
CA GLN A 332 21.01 7.44 -12.59
C GLN A 332 20.28 8.74 -12.97
N MET A 333 19.66 9.42 -12.00
CA MET A 333 19.01 10.72 -12.25
C MET A 333 19.97 11.76 -12.78
N ALA A 334 21.18 11.87 -12.20
CA ALA A 334 22.21 12.81 -12.65
C ALA A 334 22.70 12.50 -14.06
N ASP A 335 22.87 11.21 -14.41
CA ASP A 335 23.29 10.77 -15.73
C ASP A 335 22.20 11.02 -16.77
N ASP A 336 20.95 10.75 -16.47
CA ASP A 336 19.79 11.02 -17.35
C ASP A 336 19.65 12.53 -17.60
N MET A 337 19.82 13.36 -16.56
CA MET A 337 19.85 14.82 -16.71
C MET A 337 20.98 15.25 -17.65
N LYS A 338 22.20 14.72 -17.44
CA LYS A 338 23.36 15.04 -18.28
C LYS A 338 23.14 14.66 -19.73
N ARG A 339 22.60 13.46 -20.00
CA ARG A 339 22.29 12.96 -21.36
C ARG A 339 21.27 13.84 -22.05
N ASN A 340 20.29 14.34 -21.31
CA ASN A 340 19.23 15.23 -21.85
C ASN A 340 19.64 16.70 -21.91
N GLY A 341 20.91 17.04 -21.59
CA GLY A 341 21.41 18.43 -21.60
C GLY A 341 20.82 19.30 -20.50
N GLY A 342 20.29 18.68 -19.40
CA GLY A 342 19.80 19.38 -18.24
C GLY A 342 20.90 19.55 -17.17
N PHE A 343 20.85 20.66 -16.44
CA PHE A 343 21.73 20.92 -15.32
C PHE A 343 21.00 21.69 -14.21
N ILE A 344 21.49 21.53 -12.98
CA ILE A 344 20.99 22.30 -11.84
C ILE A 344 21.84 23.58 -11.76
N PRO A 345 21.23 24.78 -11.75
CA PRO A 345 21.98 26.04 -11.61
C PRO A 345 22.86 26.02 -10.37
N GLY A 346 24.16 26.32 -10.54
CA GLY A 346 25.15 26.36 -9.46
C GLY A 346 25.78 24.98 -9.10
N VAL A 347 25.40 23.88 -9.77
CA VAL A 347 25.95 22.56 -9.52
C VAL A 347 26.55 21.99 -10.81
N LYS A 348 27.81 21.46 -10.73
CA LYS A 348 28.47 20.83 -11.88
C LYS A 348 27.71 19.56 -12.30
N PRO A 349 27.41 19.37 -13.62
CA PRO A 349 26.75 18.17 -14.12
C PRO A 349 27.56 16.89 -13.81
N GLY A 350 26.85 15.78 -13.55
CA GLY A 350 27.44 14.48 -13.24
C GLY A 350 27.50 14.20 -11.73
N LYS A 351 28.65 13.75 -11.22
CA LYS A 351 28.81 13.28 -9.84
C LYS A 351 28.37 14.30 -8.79
N LYS A 352 28.68 15.59 -8.97
CA LYS A 352 28.26 16.67 -8.06
C LYS A 352 26.74 16.87 -8.04
N THR A 353 26.07 16.65 -9.15
CA THR A 353 24.61 16.66 -9.23
C THR A 353 24.01 15.49 -8.45
N ALA A 354 24.62 14.29 -8.55
CA ALA A 354 24.18 13.13 -7.79
C ALA A 354 24.35 13.36 -6.27
N GLU A 355 25.48 13.87 -5.82
CA GLU A 355 25.74 14.22 -4.42
C GLU A 355 24.76 15.27 -3.89
N PHE A 356 24.42 16.27 -4.72
CA PHE A 356 23.42 17.30 -4.37
C PHE A 356 22.03 16.72 -4.19
N ILE A 357 21.58 15.85 -5.13
CA ILE A 357 20.27 15.18 -5.06
C ILE A 357 20.22 14.29 -3.81
N ASP A 358 21.26 13.49 -3.56
CA ASP A 358 21.38 12.61 -2.41
C ASP A 358 21.28 13.37 -1.08
N THR A 359 21.99 14.50 -0.96
CA THR A 359 21.91 15.38 0.21
C THR A 359 20.50 15.93 0.45
N ILE A 360 19.82 16.34 -0.62
CA ILE A 360 18.43 16.81 -0.52
C ILE A 360 17.51 15.68 -0.09
N MET A 361 17.64 14.49 -0.71
CA MET A 361 16.84 13.32 -0.38
C MET A 361 16.99 12.94 1.09
N SER A 362 18.22 12.82 1.59
CA SER A 362 18.48 12.49 3.00
C SER A 362 17.82 13.50 3.96
N ARG A 363 17.89 14.79 3.63
CA ARG A 363 17.28 15.86 4.46
C ARG A 363 15.77 15.85 4.43
N ILE A 364 15.14 15.45 3.32
CA ILE A 364 13.68 15.39 3.19
C ILE A 364 13.14 14.11 3.81
N THR A 365 13.88 13.01 3.71
CA THR A 365 13.47 11.70 4.23
C THR A 365 13.37 11.71 5.75
N LEU A 366 14.25 12.45 6.47
CA LEU A 366 14.24 12.49 7.93
C LEU A 366 12.90 12.99 8.51
N PRO A 367 12.42 14.21 8.21
CA PRO A 367 11.13 14.67 8.72
C PRO A 367 9.97 13.80 8.22
N GLY A 368 10.05 13.28 6.99
CA GLY A 368 9.06 12.36 6.44
C GLY A 368 8.97 11.07 7.24
N SER A 369 10.09 10.45 7.57
CA SER A 369 10.14 9.18 8.33
C SER A 369 9.67 9.36 9.78
N ILE A 370 10.05 10.45 10.44
CA ILE A 370 9.59 10.77 11.81
C ILE A 370 8.08 10.95 11.82
N PHE A 371 7.53 11.68 10.83
CA PHE A 371 6.10 11.88 10.73
C PHE A 371 5.36 10.57 10.46
N LEU A 372 5.86 9.72 9.54
CA LEU A 372 5.28 8.40 9.29
C LEU A 372 5.27 7.54 10.55
N ALA A 373 6.36 7.54 11.33
CA ALA A 373 6.45 6.82 12.59
C ALA A 373 5.44 7.38 13.62
N PHE A 374 5.30 8.70 13.71
CA PHE A 374 4.34 9.34 14.60
C PHE A 374 2.90 8.93 14.25
N VAL A 375 2.50 9.05 12.97
CA VAL A 375 1.15 8.64 12.53
C VAL A 375 0.91 7.15 12.76
N ALA A 376 1.95 6.32 12.59
CA ALA A 376 1.83 4.88 12.80
C ALA A 376 1.54 4.50 14.27
N ILE A 377 1.98 5.31 15.23
CA ILE A 377 1.79 5.06 16.67
C ILE A 377 0.48 5.68 17.19
N LEU A 378 -0.12 6.63 16.47
CA LEU A 378 -1.35 7.32 16.92
C LEU A 378 -2.47 6.39 17.41
N PRO A 379 -2.74 5.21 16.82
CA PRO A 379 -3.76 4.29 17.34
C PRO A 379 -3.54 3.86 18.77
N ALA A 380 -2.29 3.65 19.20
CA ALA A 380 -1.96 3.30 20.57
C ALA A 380 -2.29 4.43 21.55
N PHE A 381 -2.05 5.68 21.15
CA PHE A 381 -2.46 6.85 21.95
C PHE A 381 -3.98 7.01 21.99
N ALA A 382 -4.66 6.83 20.87
CA ALA A 382 -6.11 6.91 20.76
C ALA A 382 -6.81 5.91 21.70
N THR A 383 -6.31 4.67 21.73
CA THR A 383 -6.83 3.63 22.64
C THR A 383 -6.61 4.00 24.12
N LYS A 384 -5.45 4.57 24.49
CA LYS A 384 -5.18 5.04 25.85
C LYS A 384 -6.07 6.23 26.26
N LEU A 385 -6.57 7.01 25.32
CA LEU A 385 -7.54 8.08 25.55
C LEU A 385 -8.99 7.56 25.67
N GLY A 386 -9.20 6.25 25.61
CA GLY A 386 -10.51 5.62 25.81
C GLY A 386 -11.34 5.48 24.55
N ILE A 387 -10.74 5.61 23.37
CA ILE A 387 -11.38 5.29 22.08
C ILE A 387 -11.39 3.75 21.91
N ASN A 388 -12.48 3.20 21.41
CA ASN A 388 -12.58 1.78 21.14
C ASN A 388 -11.42 1.31 20.24
N ALA A 389 -10.79 0.18 20.57
CA ALA A 389 -9.62 -0.33 19.88
C ALA A 389 -9.85 -0.48 18.36
N GLN A 390 -11.03 -0.94 17.93
CA GLN A 390 -11.35 -1.10 16.51
C GLN A 390 -11.43 0.25 15.78
N PHE A 391 -11.98 1.28 16.41
CA PHE A 391 -12.08 2.62 15.84
C PHE A 391 -10.75 3.37 15.91
N ALA A 392 -9.96 3.15 16.96
CA ALA A 392 -8.63 3.73 17.14
C ALA A 392 -7.67 3.42 15.97
N HIS A 393 -7.79 2.25 15.35
CA HIS A 393 -6.98 1.89 14.17
C HIS A 393 -7.19 2.80 12.96
N PHE A 394 -8.30 3.54 12.89
CA PHE A 394 -8.54 4.53 11.83
C PHE A 394 -7.95 5.90 12.12
N TYR A 395 -7.50 6.17 13.37
CA TYR A 395 -6.81 7.42 13.72
C TYR A 395 -5.38 7.51 13.22
N GLY A 396 -4.85 6.45 12.66
CA GLY A 396 -3.48 6.42 12.20
C GLY A 396 -3.04 5.01 11.84
N GLY A 397 -1.79 4.73 12.13
CA GLY A 397 -1.21 3.43 11.85
C GLY A 397 -1.13 3.16 10.36
N THR A 398 -0.96 1.88 10.05
CA THR A 398 -0.87 1.39 8.68
C THR A 398 -2.17 1.58 7.91
N SER A 399 -3.33 1.45 8.59
CA SER A 399 -4.66 1.49 7.96
C SER A 399 -4.93 2.85 7.31
N LEU A 400 -4.77 3.94 8.04
CA LEU A 400 -5.01 5.28 7.52
C LEU A 400 -4.02 5.65 6.42
N LEU A 401 -2.73 5.36 6.60
CA LEU A 401 -1.70 5.70 5.63
C LEU A 401 -1.85 4.91 4.32
N ILE A 402 -2.22 3.63 4.40
CA ILE A 402 -2.53 2.84 3.22
C ILE A 402 -3.77 3.40 2.50
N LEU A 403 -4.83 3.71 3.25
CA LEU A 403 -6.06 4.27 2.68
C LEU A 403 -5.77 5.59 1.94
N VAL A 404 -5.09 6.54 2.58
CA VAL A 404 -4.73 7.82 1.97
C VAL A 404 -3.82 7.62 0.76
N GLY A 405 -2.77 6.80 0.88
CA GLY A 405 -1.81 6.54 -0.19
C GLY A 405 -2.48 5.91 -1.41
N VAL A 406 -3.27 4.87 -1.23
CA VAL A 406 -3.94 4.15 -2.33
C VAL A 406 -4.98 5.02 -3.02
N VAL A 407 -5.77 5.80 -2.26
CA VAL A 407 -6.75 6.73 -2.85
C VAL A 407 -6.05 7.79 -3.69
N LEU A 408 -4.97 8.40 -3.19
CA LEU A 408 -4.23 9.41 -3.93
C LEU A 408 -3.56 8.84 -5.18
N ASP A 409 -2.93 7.67 -5.10
CA ASP A 409 -2.31 7.02 -6.26
C ASP A 409 -3.36 6.66 -7.31
N THR A 410 -4.53 6.17 -6.89
CA THR A 410 -5.63 5.84 -7.81
C THR A 410 -6.19 7.10 -8.48
N LEU A 411 -6.37 8.19 -7.73
CA LEU A 411 -6.81 9.48 -8.28
C LEU A 411 -5.80 10.02 -9.29
N GLN A 412 -4.50 9.98 -8.99
CA GLN A 412 -3.45 10.40 -9.93
C GLN A 412 -3.47 9.60 -11.23
N GLN A 413 -3.73 8.29 -11.17
CA GLN A 413 -3.88 7.46 -12.36
C GLN A 413 -5.11 7.84 -13.19
N ILE A 414 -6.25 8.08 -12.53
CA ILE A 414 -7.47 8.55 -13.21
C ILE A 414 -7.23 9.89 -13.89
N GLU A 415 -6.60 10.84 -13.21
CA GLU A 415 -6.26 12.16 -13.78
C GLU A 415 -5.31 12.02 -14.98
N SER A 416 -4.31 11.15 -14.90
CA SER A 416 -3.38 10.87 -15.99
C SER A 416 -4.09 10.32 -17.22
N HIS A 417 -5.02 9.38 -17.05
CA HIS A 417 -5.85 8.84 -18.15
C HIS A 417 -6.76 9.92 -18.77
N LEU A 418 -7.36 10.78 -17.95
CA LEU A 418 -8.18 11.89 -18.43
C LEU A 418 -7.36 12.89 -19.25
N LEU A 419 -6.17 13.26 -18.79
CA LEU A 419 -5.27 14.18 -19.51
C LEU A 419 -4.82 13.61 -20.85
N MET A 420 -4.40 12.35 -20.92
CA MET A 420 -3.99 11.71 -22.18
C MET A 420 -5.11 11.77 -23.24
N ARG A 421 -6.34 11.47 -22.85
CA ARG A 421 -7.50 11.53 -23.76
C ARG A 421 -7.89 12.95 -24.16
N HIS A 422 -7.67 13.93 -23.30
CA HIS A 422 -7.92 15.33 -23.64
C HIS A 422 -6.95 15.78 -24.76
N TYR A 423 -5.67 15.37 -24.70
CA TYR A 423 -4.69 15.63 -25.76
C TYR A 423 -5.04 14.92 -27.07
N ASP A 424 -5.48 13.68 -27.04
CA ASP A 424 -5.92 12.94 -28.22
C ASP A 424 -7.14 13.61 -28.89
N GLY A 425 -8.07 14.12 -28.08
CA GLY A 425 -9.23 14.87 -28.58
C GLY A 425 -8.84 16.18 -29.26
N LEU A 426 -7.87 16.91 -28.71
CA LEU A 426 -7.33 18.14 -29.30
C LEU A 426 -6.57 17.86 -30.60
N MET A 427 -5.84 16.74 -30.69
CA MET A 427 -5.16 16.33 -31.93
C MET A 427 -6.15 15.93 -33.01
N LYS A 428 -7.19 15.15 -32.68
CA LYS A 428 -8.24 14.75 -33.63
C LYS A 428 -9.11 15.92 -34.10
N SER A 429 -9.33 16.94 -33.26
CA SER A 429 -10.10 18.14 -33.63
C SER A 429 -9.30 19.19 -34.43
N GLY A 430 -8.04 18.90 -34.80
CA GLY A 430 -7.19 19.79 -35.58
C GLY A 430 -6.76 21.09 -34.88
N ARG A 431 -7.08 21.25 -33.57
CA ARG A 431 -6.69 22.44 -32.77
C ARG A 431 -5.21 22.48 -32.44
N ILE A 432 -4.52 21.34 -32.46
CA ILE A 432 -3.06 21.27 -32.41
C ILE A 432 -2.62 20.67 -33.75
N LYS A 433 -2.17 21.48 -34.71
CA LYS A 433 -1.53 21.02 -35.91
C LYS A 433 -0.20 20.39 -35.55
N GLY A 434 -0.15 19.05 -35.50
CA GLY A 434 1.10 18.31 -35.60
C GLY A 434 1.79 18.76 -36.91
N ARG A 435 3.11 18.76 -36.93
CA ARG A 435 3.94 19.07 -38.08
C ARG A 435 3.54 18.10 -39.23
N SER A 436 2.53 18.46 -40.01
CA SER A 436 2.25 17.77 -41.28
C SER A 436 3.52 17.87 -42.13
N ALA A 437 4.06 16.73 -42.54
CA ALA A 437 5.06 16.68 -43.59
C ALA A 437 4.55 17.55 -44.75
N SER A 438 5.32 18.56 -45.13
CA SER A 438 5.06 19.34 -46.33
C SER A 438 4.86 18.33 -47.48
N PRO A 439 3.80 18.45 -48.28
CA PRO A 439 3.74 17.68 -49.53
C PRO A 439 4.95 18.08 -50.35
N VAL A 440 5.89 17.18 -50.52
CA VAL A 440 6.92 17.28 -51.55
C VAL A 440 6.14 17.29 -52.84
N ALA A 441 6.14 18.43 -53.51
CA ALA A 441 5.59 18.62 -54.82
C ALA A 441 6.11 17.51 -55.74
N MET A 442 5.22 16.62 -56.16
CA MET A 442 5.42 15.89 -57.42
C MET A 442 5.21 16.90 -58.52
N ALA A 443 6.29 17.51 -58.94
CA ALA A 443 6.37 18.21 -60.20
C ALA A 443 7.25 17.32 -61.14
N GLN A 444 6.63 16.99 -62.26
CA GLN A 444 7.25 16.61 -63.55
C GLN A 444 7.80 15.18 -63.64
N ASN A 445 7.31 14.34 -64.46
CA ASN A 445 7.09 14.34 -65.95
C ASN A 445 6.22 13.14 -66.31
#